data_1502df78e1f006fc1d1baee17693b43c
#
_entry.id   1502df78e1f006fc1d1baee17693b43c
#
_cell.length_a   1.000
_cell.length_b   1.000
_cell.length_c   1.000
_cell.angle_alpha   90.00
_cell.angle_beta   90.00
_cell.angle_gamma   90.00
#
_symmetry.space_group_name_H-M   'P 1'
#
loop_
_entity.id
_entity.type
_entity.pdbx_description
1 polymer ?
#
loop_
_entity_poly.entity_id
_entity_poly.type
_entity_poly.pdbx_seq_one_letter_code
_entity_poly.pdbx_strand_id
1 'polypeptide(L)'
;PPLETLFPYTTLFRSQGIIAGCAGGGFENICAAADILRGTSIGADAFTLSVYPASTPIYMELAKNGVLADLMATGAVVKTAFCGPCFGAGDTPANNAFSIRHTTRNFPNREGSKIQNGQISSVALMDARSIAATAANKGFLTSAENFT
;
A
#
# COMPACT_ATOMS: atom_id res chain seq x y z
N PRO A 1 -10.79 -18.45 -17.69
CA PRO A 1 -10.66 -19.37 -16.56
C PRO A 1 -11.70 -19.07 -15.48
N PRO A 2 -12.06 -20.06 -14.71
CA PRO A 2 -12.96 -19.84 -13.59
C PRO A 2 -12.35 -18.86 -12.60
N LEU A 3 -13.20 -18.14 -11.87
CA LEU A 3 -12.75 -17.23 -10.83
C LEU A 3 -11.88 -17.91 -9.79
N GLU A 4 -12.16 -19.18 -9.49
CA GLU A 4 -11.36 -19.93 -8.53
C GLU A 4 -9.91 -20.11 -8.98
N THR A 5 -9.68 -20.12 -10.28
CA THR A 5 -8.31 -20.18 -10.81
C THR A 5 -7.59 -18.85 -10.64
N LEU A 6 -8.32 -17.75 -10.76
CA LEU A 6 -7.75 -16.41 -10.58
C LEU A 6 -7.60 -16.03 -9.11
N PHE A 7 -8.53 -16.44 -8.27
CA PHE A 7 -8.53 -16.09 -6.86
C PHE A 7 -7.24 -16.47 -6.11
N PRO A 8 -6.67 -17.65 -6.31
CA PRO A 8 -5.40 -17.95 -5.65
C PRO A 8 -4.32 -16.92 -5.97
N TYR A 9 -4.25 -16.47 -7.22
CA TYR A 9 -3.28 -15.45 -7.60
C TYR A 9 -3.60 -14.10 -6.98
N THR A 10 -4.85 -13.67 -7.03
CA THR A 10 -5.25 -12.39 -6.44
C THR A 10 -5.23 -12.43 -4.92
N THR A 11 -5.47 -13.57 -4.30
CA THR A 11 -5.51 -13.69 -2.84
C THR A 11 -4.19 -14.08 -2.20
N LEU A 12 -3.29 -14.71 -2.93
CA LEU A 12 -2.04 -15.24 -2.37
C LEU A 12 -0.83 -14.34 -2.58
N PHE A 13 -0.89 -13.44 -3.55
CA PHE A 13 0.33 -12.75 -3.98
C PHE A 13 0.39 -11.28 -3.67
N ARG A 14 -0.49 -10.76 -2.84
CA ARG A 14 -0.29 -9.42 -2.35
C ARG A 14 0.79 -9.45 -1.30
N SER A 15 1.93 -9.01 -1.68
CA SER A 15 3.04 -8.90 -0.75
C SER A 15 3.16 -7.49 -0.22
N GLN A 16 2.52 -6.51 -0.88
CA GLN A 16 2.82 -5.13 -0.59
C GLN A 16 1.63 -4.22 -0.89
N GLY A 17 1.35 -3.31 0.04
CA GLY A 17 0.47 -2.18 -0.18
C GLY A 17 1.27 -0.90 -0.02
N ILE A 18 1.05 0.08 -0.90
CA ILE A 18 1.74 1.37 -0.84
C ILE A 18 0.72 2.49 -0.99
N ILE A 19 0.74 3.41 -0.04
CA ILE A 19 -0.03 4.66 -0.10
C ILE A 19 1.00 5.78 -0.20
N ALA A 20 1.09 6.41 -1.36
CA ALA A 20 2.18 7.33 -1.63
C ALA A 20 1.82 8.34 -2.72
N GLY A 21 2.76 9.24 -3.00
CA GLY A 21 2.64 10.21 -4.06
C GLY A 21 1.73 11.38 -3.70
N CYS A 22 1.60 12.31 -4.65
CA CYS A 22 0.80 13.51 -4.43
C CYS A 22 -0.69 13.18 -4.26
N ALA A 23 -1.15 12.11 -4.89
CA ALA A 23 -2.54 11.68 -4.81
C ALA A 23 -2.78 10.81 -3.57
N GLY A 24 -1.99 9.75 -3.39
CA GLY A 24 -2.22 8.79 -2.30
C GLY A 24 -1.78 9.30 -0.94
N GLY A 25 -0.71 10.09 -0.89
CA GLY A 25 -0.13 10.59 0.35
C GLY A 25 -0.80 11.82 0.93
N GLY A 26 -1.94 12.23 0.41
CA GLY A 26 -2.70 13.37 0.95
C GLY A 26 -3.24 13.08 2.35
N PHE A 27 -3.43 14.15 3.12
CA PHE A 27 -3.87 14.05 4.51
C PHE A 27 -5.17 13.26 4.65
N GLU A 28 -6.17 13.58 3.85
CA GLU A 28 -7.48 12.91 3.93
C GLU A 28 -7.39 11.43 3.59
N ASN A 29 -6.60 11.07 2.60
CA ASN A 29 -6.43 9.68 2.18
C ASN A 29 -5.76 8.86 3.29
N ILE A 30 -4.74 9.39 3.90
CA ILE A 30 -4.03 8.70 4.99
C ILE A 30 -4.91 8.58 6.21
N CYS A 31 -5.68 9.63 6.55
CA CYS A 31 -6.63 9.57 7.66
C CYS A 31 -7.72 8.52 7.41
N ALA A 32 -8.25 8.46 6.19
CA ALA A 32 -9.27 7.47 5.85
C ALA A 32 -8.72 6.05 5.94
N ALA A 33 -7.49 5.84 5.49
CA ALA A 33 -6.83 4.55 5.62
C ALA A 33 -6.62 4.18 7.09
N ALA A 34 -6.20 5.13 7.91
CA ALA A 34 -6.02 4.91 9.35
C ALA A 34 -7.32 4.58 10.06
N ASP A 35 -8.43 5.20 9.65
CA ASP A 35 -9.74 4.89 10.22
C ASP A 35 -10.16 3.44 9.98
N ILE A 36 -9.87 2.92 8.80
CA ILE A 36 -10.15 1.52 8.47
C ILE A 36 -9.23 0.58 9.28
N LEU A 37 -7.98 0.96 9.43
CA LEU A 37 -6.97 0.13 10.07
C LEU A 37 -7.00 0.20 11.60
N ARG A 38 -7.60 1.24 12.16
CA ARG A 38 -7.55 1.46 13.61
C ARG A 38 -8.08 0.25 14.37
N GLY A 39 -7.30 -0.22 15.33
CA GLY A 39 -7.65 -1.40 16.12
C GLY A 39 -7.39 -2.73 15.43
N THR A 40 -6.86 -2.73 14.22
CA THR A 40 -6.51 -3.95 13.50
C THR A 40 -5.01 -4.13 13.41
N SER A 41 -4.57 -5.27 12.89
CA SER A 41 -3.18 -5.54 12.60
C SER A 41 -3.05 -6.07 11.19
N ILE A 42 -2.03 -5.62 10.47
CA ILE A 42 -1.75 -6.16 9.13
C ILE A 42 -1.06 -7.52 9.20
N GLY A 43 -0.75 -7.98 10.41
CA GLY A 43 -0.02 -9.24 10.60
C GLY A 43 1.48 -9.06 10.47
N ALA A 44 2.20 -10.13 10.73
CA ALA A 44 3.67 -10.14 10.65
C ALA A 44 4.18 -10.98 9.47
N ASP A 45 3.30 -11.39 8.58
CA ASP A 45 3.61 -12.34 7.52
C ASP A 45 4.03 -11.66 6.21
N ALA A 46 3.50 -12.14 5.11
CA ALA A 46 3.95 -11.79 3.78
C ALA A 46 3.48 -10.41 3.30
N PHE A 47 2.51 -9.80 3.98
CA PHE A 47 1.99 -8.50 3.55
C PHE A 47 2.66 -7.36 4.32
N THR A 48 3.12 -6.36 3.58
CA THR A 48 3.67 -5.12 4.16
C THR A 48 2.87 -3.94 3.67
N LEU A 49 2.70 -2.94 4.52
CA LEU A 49 2.05 -1.68 4.16
C LEU A 49 3.01 -0.54 4.42
N SER A 50 3.29 0.24 3.40
CA SER A 50 4.12 1.44 3.51
C SER A 50 3.31 2.68 3.18
N VAL A 51 3.45 3.70 4.00
CA VAL A 51 2.74 4.96 3.84
C VAL A 51 3.75 6.09 3.72
N TYR A 52 3.63 6.85 2.63
CA TYR A 52 4.48 8.01 2.37
C TYR A 52 3.60 9.25 2.32
N PRO A 53 3.62 10.12 3.34
CA PRO A 53 2.91 11.39 3.24
C PRO A 53 3.41 12.22 2.05
N ALA A 54 2.53 13.02 1.45
CA ALA A 54 2.88 13.77 0.25
C ALA A 54 3.86 14.91 0.54
N SER A 55 3.91 15.40 1.77
CA SER A 55 4.78 16.49 2.15
C SER A 55 5.10 16.46 3.64
N THR A 56 6.13 17.20 4.04
CA THR A 56 6.48 17.31 5.45
C THR A 56 5.39 17.97 6.30
N PRO A 57 4.72 19.05 5.85
CA PRO A 57 3.58 19.59 6.62
C PRO A 57 2.48 18.56 6.86
N ILE A 58 2.16 17.75 5.87
CA ILE A 58 1.17 16.67 6.03
C ILE A 58 1.68 15.66 7.06
N TYR A 59 2.94 15.29 6.99
CA TYR A 59 3.56 14.38 7.94
C TYR A 59 3.41 14.92 9.38
N MET A 60 3.69 16.21 9.56
CA MET A 60 3.57 16.84 10.87
C MET A 60 2.13 16.85 11.40
N GLU A 61 1.16 17.15 10.54
CA GLU A 61 -0.25 17.13 10.93
C GLU A 61 -0.70 15.72 11.32
N LEU A 62 -0.29 14.71 10.59
CA LEU A 62 -0.59 13.33 10.93
C LEU A 62 0.01 12.95 12.29
N ALA A 63 1.21 13.44 12.58
CA ALA A 63 1.84 13.21 13.87
C ALA A 63 1.08 13.89 15.01
N LYS A 64 0.68 15.14 14.82
CA LYS A 64 -0.07 15.91 15.83
C LYS A 64 -1.42 15.29 16.15
N ASN A 65 -2.08 14.73 15.14
CA ASN A 65 -3.42 14.16 15.29
C ASN A 65 -3.41 12.70 15.74
N GLY A 66 -2.25 12.13 16.00
CA GLY A 66 -2.14 10.72 16.42
C GLY A 66 -2.32 9.70 15.31
N VAL A 67 -2.49 10.12 14.08
CA VAL A 67 -2.72 9.21 12.96
C VAL A 67 -1.49 8.32 12.70
N LEU A 68 -0.28 8.90 12.85
CA LEU A 68 0.93 8.10 12.70
C LEU A 68 1.02 6.98 13.72
N ALA A 69 0.66 7.28 14.97
CA ALA A 69 0.66 6.27 16.02
C ALA A 69 -0.34 5.16 15.72
N ASP A 70 -1.53 5.52 15.23
CA ASP A 70 -2.53 4.53 14.84
C ASP A 70 -2.04 3.62 13.73
N LEU A 71 -1.41 4.18 12.71
CA LEU A 71 -0.85 3.40 11.61
C LEU A 71 0.28 2.50 12.07
N MET A 72 1.20 3.03 12.85
CA MET A 72 2.33 2.25 13.35
C MET A 72 1.89 1.11 14.26
N ALA A 73 0.84 1.32 15.04
CA ALA A 73 0.29 0.27 15.90
C ALA A 73 -0.26 -0.92 15.11
N THR A 74 -0.65 -0.71 13.86
CA THR A 74 -1.14 -1.81 13.01
C THR A 74 -0.01 -2.62 12.38
N GLY A 75 1.22 -2.14 12.46
CA GLY A 75 2.37 -2.74 11.80
C GLY A 75 2.75 -2.08 10.48
N ALA A 76 2.05 -1.04 10.07
CA ALA A 76 2.40 -0.27 8.88
C ALA A 76 3.69 0.52 9.10
N VAL A 77 4.46 0.69 8.04
CA VAL A 77 5.68 1.49 8.07
C VAL A 77 5.36 2.87 7.50
N VAL A 78 5.53 3.90 8.30
CA VAL A 78 5.34 5.27 7.86
C VAL A 78 6.71 5.87 7.55
N LYS A 79 6.87 6.35 6.33
CA LYS A 79 8.14 6.90 5.85
C LYS A 79 8.01 8.41 5.65
N THR A 80 9.15 9.07 5.50
CA THR A 80 9.17 10.51 5.23
C THR A 80 8.62 10.79 3.84
N ALA A 81 8.24 12.04 3.60
CA ALA A 81 7.73 12.47 2.29
C ALA A 81 8.77 12.21 1.21
N PHE A 82 8.41 11.38 0.25
CA PHE A 82 9.33 10.96 -0.80
C PHE A 82 8.54 10.39 -1.98
N CYS A 83 8.91 10.77 -3.17
CA CYS A 83 8.20 10.35 -4.38
C CYS A 83 8.69 9.00 -4.94
N GLY A 84 9.53 8.30 -4.21
CA GLY A 84 10.22 7.10 -4.67
C GLY A 84 9.35 6.00 -5.26
N PRO A 85 8.26 5.58 -4.58
CA PRO A 85 7.45 4.48 -5.10
C PRO A 85 6.84 4.72 -6.48
N CYS A 86 6.67 5.98 -6.88
CA CYS A 86 6.12 6.30 -8.21
C CYS A 86 7.07 5.92 -9.33
N PHE A 87 8.37 5.88 -9.06
CA PHE A 87 9.36 5.60 -10.09
C PHE A 87 10.30 4.44 -9.73
N GLY A 88 9.93 3.64 -8.76
CA GLY A 88 10.67 2.42 -8.44
C GLY A 88 11.83 2.60 -7.48
N ALA A 89 11.85 3.68 -6.72
CA ALA A 89 12.85 3.90 -5.68
C ALA A 89 12.23 3.62 -4.32
N GLY A 90 12.76 2.65 -3.60
CA GLY A 90 12.21 2.22 -2.31
C GLY A 90 10.97 1.36 -2.49
N ASP A 91 10.69 0.52 -1.52
CA ASP A 91 9.53 -0.37 -1.48
C ASP A 91 9.25 -1.10 -2.79
N THR A 92 10.28 -1.68 -3.36
CA THR A 92 10.15 -2.47 -4.57
C THR A 92 9.57 -3.84 -4.23
N PRO A 93 8.62 -4.35 -5.03
CA PRO A 93 8.09 -5.68 -4.79
C PRO A 93 9.12 -6.76 -5.09
N ALA A 94 8.99 -7.89 -4.43
CA ALA A 94 9.81 -9.05 -4.73
C ALA A 94 9.49 -9.57 -6.14
N ASN A 95 10.38 -10.40 -6.66
CA ASN A 95 10.12 -11.05 -7.94
C ASN A 95 8.85 -11.90 -7.87
N ASN A 96 8.02 -11.81 -8.87
CA ASN A 96 6.69 -12.44 -8.96
C ASN A 96 5.68 -11.94 -7.91
N ALA A 97 5.98 -10.83 -7.24
CA ALA A 97 5.08 -10.28 -6.24
C ALA A 97 3.99 -9.41 -6.86
N PHE A 98 2.92 -9.23 -6.11
CA PHE A 98 1.81 -8.37 -6.49
C PHE A 98 1.74 -7.21 -5.50
N SER A 99 1.84 -5.99 -6.02
CA SER A 99 1.78 -4.76 -5.25
C SER A 99 0.51 -3.99 -5.55
N ILE A 100 -0.21 -3.57 -4.51
CA ILE A 100 -1.36 -2.67 -4.67
C ILE A 100 -0.94 -1.28 -4.22
N ARG A 101 -1.23 -0.28 -5.04
CA ARG A 101 -0.68 1.06 -4.84
C ARG A 101 -1.70 2.16 -5.06
N HIS A 102 -1.63 3.18 -4.22
CA HIS A 102 -2.21 4.47 -4.50
C HIS A 102 -1.07 5.46 -4.64
N THR A 103 -0.60 5.63 -5.86
CA THR A 103 0.48 6.56 -6.22
C THR A 103 -0.01 7.48 -7.33
N THR A 104 0.63 8.62 -7.48
CA THR A 104 0.22 9.59 -8.51
C THR A 104 0.40 9.02 -9.91
N ARG A 105 1.47 8.26 -10.11
CA ARG A 105 1.79 7.65 -11.41
C ARG A 105 2.32 6.25 -11.22
N ASN A 106 2.07 5.42 -12.21
CA ASN A 106 2.63 4.09 -12.28
C ASN A 106 3.27 3.91 -13.64
N PHE A 107 4.58 4.05 -13.70
CA PHE A 107 5.32 3.90 -14.95
C PHE A 107 5.60 2.43 -15.20
N PRO A 108 5.47 1.96 -16.45
CA PRO A 108 5.84 0.58 -16.77
C PRO A 108 7.27 0.27 -16.33
N ASN A 109 7.43 -0.85 -15.67
CA ASN A 109 8.73 -1.37 -15.20
C ASN A 109 9.46 -0.43 -14.22
N ARG A 110 8.73 0.48 -13.58
CA ARG A 110 9.29 1.41 -12.60
C ARG A 110 8.95 1.07 -11.16
N GLU A 111 8.25 -0.03 -10.94
CA GLU A 111 7.94 -0.52 -9.59
C GLU A 111 9.14 -1.22 -8.93
N GLY A 112 10.26 -1.29 -9.61
CA GLY A 112 11.49 -1.92 -9.12
C GLY A 112 11.81 -3.24 -9.81
N SER A 113 10.90 -3.76 -10.63
CA SER A 113 11.22 -4.95 -11.40
C SER A 113 12.21 -4.61 -12.53
N LYS A 114 13.11 -5.53 -12.81
CA LYS A 114 14.10 -5.37 -13.88
C LYS A 114 13.94 -6.51 -14.87
N ILE A 115 13.21 -6.24 -15.92
CA ILE A 115 12.93 -7.24 -16.96
C ILE A 115 14.22 -7.83 -17.52
N GLN A 116 15.26 -7.03 -17.63
CA GLN A 116 16.56 -7.48 -18.11
C GLN A 116 17.17 -8.59 -17.26
N ASN A 117 16.77 -8.67 -16.00
CA ASN A 117 17.24 -9.71 -15.08
C ASN A 117 16.18 -10.82 -14.91
N GLY A 118 15.18 -10.86 -15.77
CA GLY A 118 14.10 -11.84 -15.66
C GLY A 118 13.14 -11.60 -14.49
N GLN A 119 13.19 -10.44 -13.91
CA GLN A 119 12.30 -10.09 -12.79
C GLN A 119 10.95 -9.64 -13.30
N ILE A 120 9.91 -10.11 -12.67
CA ILE A 120 8.53 -9.74 -12.97
C ILE A 120 7.83 -9.38 -11.68
N SER A 121 7.10 -8.28 -11.71
CA SER A 121 6.17 -7.94 -10.64
C SER A 121 4.90 -7.37 -11.25
N SER A 122 3.81 -7.47 -10.52
CA SER A 122 2.52 -6.95 -10.97
C SER A 122 2.06 -5.85 -10.02
N VAL A 123 1.47 -4.82 -10.59
CA VAL A 123 0.98 -3.67 -9.82
C VAL A 123 -0.47 -3.41 -10.19
N ALA A 124 -1.30 -3.21 -9.18
CA ALA A 124 -2.65 -2.70 -9.36
C ALA A 124 -2.77 -1.35 -8.67
N LEU A 125 -3.35 -0.38 -9.35
CA LEU A 125 -3.66 0.90 -8.75
C LEU A 125 -5.00 0.79 -8.03
N MET A 126 -5.01 1.19 -6.76
CA MET A 126 -6.18 1.13 -5.90
C MET A 126 -6.21 2.39 -5.03
N ASP A 127 -7.37 2.74 -4.51
CA ASP A 127 -7.43 3.86 -3.58
C ASP A 127 -6.90 3.48 -2.19
N ALA A 128 -6.58 4.49 -1.38
CA ALA A 128 -6.01 4.27 -0.06
C ALA A 128 -6.93 3.46 0.85
N ARG A 129 -8.23 3.65 0.74
CA ARG A 129 -9.20 2.92 1.55
C ARG A 129 -9.22 1.43 1.23
N SER A 130 -9.19 1.10 -0.06
CA SER A 130 -9.15 -0.31 -0.48
C SER A 130 -7.83 -0.98 -0.12
N ILE A 131 -6.73 -0.25 -0.18
CA ILE A 131 -5.44 -0.76 0.28
C ILE A 131 -5.48 -1.01 1.79
N ALA A 132 -6.06 -0.09 2.56
CA ALA A 132 -6.20 -0.27 4.00
C ALA A 132 -7.10 -1.46 4.35
N ALA A 133 -8.21 -1.64 3.63
CA ALA A 133 -9.09 -2.79 3.84
C ALA A 133 -8.37 -4.11 3.54
N THR A 134 -7.59 -4.14 2.49
CA THR A 134 -6.78 -5.32 2.14
C THR A 134 -5.71 -5.58 3.22
N ALA A 135 -5.08 -4.54 3.74
CA ALA A 135 -4.11 -4.66 4.82
C ALA A 135 -4.78 -5.18 6.10
N ALA A 136 -5.96 -4.67 6.45
CA ALA A 136 -6.71 -5.12 7.61
C ALA A 136 -7.09 -6.60 7.49
N ASN A 137 -7.29 -7.09 6.28
CA ASN A 137 -7.56 -8.49 5.99
C ASN A 137 -6.27 -9.26 5.64
N LYS A 138 -5.15 -8.80 6.12
CA LYS A 138 -3.84 -9.47 6.09
C LYS A 138 -3.34 -9.79 4.69
N GLY A 139 -3.67 -8.92 3.73
CA GLY A 139 -3.23 -9.06 2.35
C GLY A 139 -4.23 -9.75 1.42
N PHE A 140 -5.37 -10.20 1.92
CA PHE A 140 -6.43 -10.70 1.04
C PHE A 140 -7.19 -9.52 0.43
N LEU A 141 -7.27 -9.49 -0.87
CA LEU A 141 -7.88 -8.40 -1.60
C LEU A 141 -9.31 -8.14 -1.12
N THR A 142 -9.57 -6.94 -0.61
CA THR A 142 -10.80 -6.61 0.07
C THR A 142 -11.26 -5.22 -0.34
N SER A 143 -12.56 -5.08 -0.58
CA SER A 143 -13.16 -3.78 -0.87
C SER A 143 -13.31 -2.97 0.41
N ALA A 144 -13.09 -1.65 0.29
CA ALA A 144 -13.31 -0.72 1.40
C ALA A 144 -14.79 -0.69 1.86
N GLU A 145 -15.71 -1.05 0.99
CA GLU A 145 -17.14 -1.10 1.33
C GLU A 145 -17.45 -2.02 2.50
N ASN A 146 -16.63 -3.03 2.70
CA ASN A 146 -16.80 -3.97 3.81
C ASN A 146 -16.47 -3.39 5.17
N PHE A 147 -15.95 -2.15 5.22
CA PHE A 147 -15.49 -1.49 6.43
C PHE A 147 -16.21 -0.17 6.71
N THR A 148 -17.22 0.15 5.96
CA THR A 148 -18.00 1.39 6.17
C THR A 148 -19.22 1.19 7.04
#